data_5e958b84cd018afd212d704f79cdc426
#
_entry.id   5e958b84cd018afd212d704f79cdc426
#
_cell.length_a   1.000
_cell.length_b   1.000
_cell.length_c   1.000
_cell.angle_alpha   90.00
_cell.angle_beta   90.00
_cell.angle_gamma   90.00
#
_symmetry.space_group_name_H-M   'P 1'
#
loop_
_entity.id
_entity.type
_entity.pdbx_description
1 polymer ?
#
loop_
_entity_poly.entity_id
_entity_poly.type
_entity_poly.pdbx_seq_one_letter_code
_entity_poly.pdbx_strand_id
1 'polypeptide(L)'
;MDRATADYMGMLATVINSLALSDALENLGVPTRVQSAIEMRQIAEPYIRRRAIRHMEKERVVIFAAGTGNPYFSTDTTAALRAAEIEADAILMAKKGGEGVYDSDPAKNPDAKKFDKLDYIEVIQRKLNVMDSTANSLCMDNSIPIVVFNIDEPGNILRAALGEDIGTLVGGKK
;
A
#
# COMPACT_ATOMS: atom_id res chain seq x y z
N MET A 1 -8.31 9.18 24.51
CA MET A 1 -8.93 9.63 23.24
C MET A 1 -9.76 8.48 22.70
N ASP A 2 -10.93 8.76 22.20
CA ASP A 2 -11.78 7.77 21.53
C ASP A 2 -11.10 7.23 20.25
N ARG A 3 -11.25 5.93 19.98
CA ARG A 3 -10.61 5.24 18.86
C ARG A 3 -11.03 5.82 17.51
N ALA A 4 -12.33 6.03 17.32
CA ALA A 4 -12.84 6.56 16.05
C ALA A 4 -12.31 7.98 15.78
N THR A 5 -12.23 8.81 16.82
CA THR A 5 -11.65 10.17 16.73
C THR A 5 -10.18 10.10 16.32
N ALA A 6 -9.40 9.21 16.95
CA ALA A 6 -7.98 9.02 16.60
C ALA A 6 -7.80 8.54 15.14
N ASP A 7 -8.65 7.61 14.70
CA ASP A 7 -8.62 7.11 13.32
C ASP A 7 -8.96 8.22 12.31
N TYR A 8 -9.96 9.09 12.60
CA TYR A 8 -10.25 10.26 11.74
C TYR A 8 -9.09 11.25 11.70
N MET A 9 -8.41 11.50 12.83
CA MET A 9 -7.20 12.35 12.85
C MET A 9 -6.11 11.73 11.97
N GLY A 10 -5.90 10.42 12.05
CA GLY A 10 -4.97 9.71 11.18
C GLY A 10 -5.34 9.83 9.69
N MET A 11 -6.62 9.69 9.34
CA MET A 11 -7.09 9.87 7.97
C MET A 11 -6.81 11.30 7.46
N LEU A 12 -7.07 12.34 8.27
CA LEU A 12 -6.76 13.72 7.91
C LEU A 12 -5.26 13.95 7.74
N ALA A 13 -4.42 13.33 8.56
CA ALA A 13 -2.97 13.38 8.42
C ALA A 13 -2.52 12.79 7.08
N THR A 14 -3.16 11.70 6.60
CA THR A 14 -2.86 11.16 5.25
C THR A 14 -3.23 12.13 4.14
N VAL A 15 -4.27 12.94 4.31
CA VAL A 15 -4.63 14.00 3.34
C VAL A 15 -3.52 15.04 3.25
N ILE A 16 -2.99 15.51 4.40
CA ILE A 16 -1.87 16.45 4.44
C ILE A 16 -0.66 15.86 3.68
N ASN A 17 -0.31 14.61 3.97
CA ASN A 17 0.80 13.92 3.30
C ASN A 17 0.55 13.76 1.79
N SER A 18 -0.68 13.47 1.39
CA SER A 18 -1.05 13.32 -0.02
C SER A 18 -0.93 14.63 -0.80
N LEU A 19 -1.28 15.75 -0.19
CA LEU A 19 -1.10 17.07 -0.81
C LEU A 19 0.38 17.41 -0.97
N ALA A 20 1.20 17.16 0.06
CA ALA A 20 2.64 17.38 0.00
C ALA A 20 3.31 16.50 -1.08
N LEU A 21 2.92 15.22 -1.18
CA LEU A 21 3.42 14.31 -2.21
C LEU A 21 2.99 14.77 -3.62
N SER A 22 1.72 15.18 -3.76
CA SER A 22 1.22 15.70 -5.04
C SER A 22 1.99 16.93 -5.49
N ASP A 23 2.21 17.89 -4.60
CA ASP A 23 2.98 19.11 -4.91
C ASP A 23 4.42 18.76 -5.33
N ALA A 24 5.08 17.87 -4.59
CA ALA A 24 6.44 17.44 -4.92
C ALA A 24 6.53 16.75 -6.30
N LEU A 25 5.57 15.89 -6.64
CA LEU A 25 5.53 15.21 -7.95
C LEU A 25 5.20 16.17 -9.10
N GLU A 26 4.24 17.07 -8.92
CA GLU A 26 3.88 18.09 -9.92
C GLU A 26 5.07 19.03 -10.19
N ASN A 27 5.85 19.41 -9.17
CA ASN A 27 7.07 20.19 -9.33
C ASN A 27 8.17 19.45 -10.13
N LEU A 28 8.12 18.11 -10.14
CA LEU A 28 8.99 17.27 -10.99
C LEU A 28 8.40 17.01 -12.38
N GLY A 29 7.26 17.61 -12.72
CA GLY A 29 6.59 17.43 -14.00
C GLY A 29 5.75 16.16 -14.11
N VAL A 30 5.48 15.47 -12.99
CA VAL A 30 4.65 14.27 -12.95
C VAL A 30 3.20 14.64 -12.62
N PRO A 31 2.25 14.54 -13.58
CA PRO A 31 0.86 14.90 -13.32
C PRO A 31 0.24 13.98 -12.25
N THR A 32 -0.35 14.59 -11.22
CA THR A 32 -0.97 13.85 -10.10
C THR A 32 -2.43 14.21 -9.89
N ARG A 33 -3.17 13.36 -9.18
CA ARG A 33 -4.50 13.67 -8.63
C ARG A 33 -4.65 13.05 -7.24
N VAL A 34 -5.07 13.87 -6.28
CA VAL A 34 -5.40 13.40 -4.94
C VAL A 34 -6.90 13.11 -4.89
N GLN A 35 -7.25 11.88 -4.49
CA GLN A 35 -8.63 11.48 -4.26
C GLN A 35 -8.83 11.06 -2.82
N SER A 36 -9.77 11.69 -2.13
CA SER A 36 -10.05 11.45 -0.71
C SER A 36 -11.31 10.61 -0.51
N ALA A 37 -11.23 9.64 0.41
CA ALA A 37 -12.38 8.86 0.85
C ALA A 37 -13.32 9.67 1.77
N ILE A 38 -12.83 10.75 2.40
CA ILE A 38 -13.64 11.72 3.12
C ILE A 38 -13.90 12.92 2.20
N GLU A 39 -15.14 13.35 2.06
CA GLU A 39 -15.51 14.42 1.17
C GLU A 39 -14.96 15.78 1.65
N MET A 40 -14.11 16.39 0.82
CA MET A 40 -13.48 17.70 1.06
C MET A 40 -13.16 18.39 -0.27
N ARG A 41 -14.18 18.64 -1.06
CA ARG A 41 -14.10 19.05 -2.48
C ARG A 41 -13.22 20.26 -2.76
N GLN A 42 -13.03 21.15 -1.79
CA GLN A 42 -12.16 22.32 -1.93
C GLN A 42 -10.65 21.95 -1.89
N ILE A 43 -10.30 20.75 -1.43
CA ILE A 43 -8.93 20.32 -1.17
C ILE A 43 -8.53 19.17 -2.07
N ALA A 44 -9.39 18.14 -2.21
CA ALA A 44 -9.14 16.93 -2.97
C ALA A 44 -10.41 16.44 -3.66
N GLU A 45 -10.24 15.71 -4.76
CA GLU A 45 -11.38 15.07 -5.43
C GLU A 45 -12.00 13.99 -4.52
N PRO A 46 -13.35 13.83 -4.50
CA PRO A 46 -13.95 12.65 -3.89
C PRO A 46 -13.48 11.39 -4.60
N TYR A 47 -13.13 10.34 -3.82
CA TYR A 47 -12.80 9.06 -4.41
C TYR A 47 -13.98 8.47 -5.19
N ILE A 48 -13.80 8.25 -6.46
CA ILE A 48 -14.73 7.55 -7.34
C ILE A 48 -13.90 6.61 -8.23
N ARG A 49 -14.11 5.28 -8.12
CA ARG A 49 -13.35 4.25 -8.84
C ARG A 49 -13.13 4.59 -10.33
N ARG A 50 -14.21 4.90 -11.06
CA ARG A 50 -14.13 5.23 -12.49
C ARG A 50 -13.29 6.47 -12.79
N ARG A 51 -13.25 7.43 -11.86
CA ARG A 51 -12.42 8.63 -11.98
C ARG A 51 -10.94 8.30 -11.77
N ALA A 52 -10.62 7.47 -10.77
CA ALA A 52 -9.28 6.99 -10.53
C ALA A 52 -8.72 6.28 -11.79
N ILE A 53 -9.47 5.31 -12.34
CA ILE A 53 -9.11 4.60 -13.57
C ILE A 53 -8.89 5.61 -14.72
N ARG A 54 -9.81 6.56 -14.90
CA ARG A 54 -9.68 7.57 -15.96
C ARG A 54 -8.47 8.47 -15.80
N HIS A 55 -8.01 8.73 -14.58
CA HIS A 55 -6.76 9.46 -14.36
C HIS A 55 -5.55 8.62 -14.72
N MET A 56 -5.51 7.34 -14.34
CA MET A 56 -4.42 6.42 -14.69
C MET A 56 -4.34 6.18 -16.21
N GLU A 57 -5.47 6.04 -16.91
CA GLU A 57 -5.51 6.00 -18.39
C GLU A 57 -4.91 7.25 -19.06
N LYS A 58 -4.87 8.37 -18.34
CA LYS A 58 -4.23 9.62 -18.78
C LYS A 58 -2.80 9.76 -18.23
N GLU A 59 -2.18 8.65 -17.83
CA GLU A 59 -0.80 8.62 -17.32
C GLU A 59 -0.57 9.53 -16.11
N ARG A 60 -1.59 9.67 -15.24
CA ARG A 60 -1.49 10.44 -14.01
C ARG A 60 -1.26 9.51 -12.82
N VAL A 61 -0.43 9.93 -11.89
CA VAL A 61 -0.33 9.31 -10.58
C VAL A 61 -1.57 9.67 -9.77
N VAL A 62 -2.27 8.67 -9.24
CA VAL A 62 -3.44 8.88 -8.36
C VAL A 62 -3.02 8.59 -6.93
N ILE A 63 -3.20 9.57 -6.04
CA ILE A 63 -2.88 9.46 -4.63
C ILE A 63 -4.18 9.30 -3.86
N PHE A 64 -4.38 8.13 -3.22
CA PHE A 64 -5.56 7.87 -2.42
C PHE A 64 -5.33 8.32 -0.98
N ALA A 65 -6.18 9.24 -0.50
CA ALA A 65 -6.11 9.84 0.81
C ALA A 65 -7.30 9.44 1.70
N ALA A 66 -7.16 9.61 3.01
CA ALA A 66 -8.17 9.32 4.02
C ALA A 66 -8.58 7.85 4.13
N GLY A 67 -7.71 6.93 3.73
CA GLY A 67 -7.93 5.50 3.90
C GLY A 67 -9.21 5.00 3.24
N THR A 68 -10.02 4.23 3.99
CA THR A 68 -11.36 3.81 3.57
C THR A 68 -12.43 4.88 3.82
N GLY A 69 -12.11 5.94 4.57
CA GLY A 69 -13.07 6.91 5.07
C GLY A 69 -13.83 6.43 6.33
N ASN A 70 -13.54 5.22 6.80
CA ASN A 70 -14.19 4.61 7.96
C ASN A 70 -13.15 4.27 9.05
N PRO A 71 -13.46 4.58 10.34
CA PRO A 71 -12.65 4.12 11.45
C PRO A 71 -12.50 2.60 11.50
N TYR A 72 -11.54 2.10 12.28
CA TYR A 72 -11.24 0.68 12.54
C TYR A 72 -10.57 -0.09 11.39
N PHE A 73 -10.47 0.46 10.21
CA PHE A 73 -9.72 -0.13 9.10
C PHE A 73 -8.28 0.37 9.06
N SER A 74 -7.36 -0.52 8.77
CA SER A 74 -5.94 -0.19 8.63
C SER A 74 -5.62 0.42 7.27
N THR A 75 -4.41 0.97 7.16
CA THR A 75 -3.84 1.42 5.88
C THR A 75 -3.64 0.23 4.93
N ASP A 76 -3.26 -0.95 5.47
CA ASP A 76 -3.06 -2.17 4.70
C ASP A 76 -4.37 -2.63 4.05
N THR A 77 -5.46 -2.68 4.83
CA THR A 77 -6.80 -2.99 4.32
C THR A 77 -7.22 -1.99 3.25
N THR A 78 -6.89 -0.70 3.43
CA THR A 78 -7.18 0.31 2.40
C THR A 78 -6.42 0.05 1.12
N ALA A 79 -5.12 -0.26 1.20
CA ALA A 79 -4.29 -0.55 0.03
C ALA A 79 -4.84 -1.75 -0.75
N ALA A 80 -5.20 -2.83 -0.05
CA ALA A 80 -5.79 -4.02 -0.66
C ALA A 80 -7.14 -3.71 -1.35
N LEU A 81 -8.02 -2.93 -0.67
CA LEU A 81 -9.30 -2.53 -1.23
C LEU A 81 -9.12 -1.68 -2.50
N ARG A 82 -8.27 -0.66 -2.44
CA ARG A 82 -8.02 0.20 -3.62
C ARG A 82 -7.40 -0.59 -4.76
N ALA A 83 -6.44 -1.47 -4.48
CA ALA A 83 -5.85 -2.33 -5.50
C ALA A 83 -6.90 -3.21 -6.20
N ALA A 84 -7.81 -3.83 -5.45
CA ALA A 84 -8.90 -4.62 -6.01
C ALA A 84 -9.86 -3.76 -6.84
N GLU A 85 -10.26 -2.57 -6.35
CA GLU A 85 -11.19 -1.67 -7.02
C GLU A 85 -10.66 -1.14 -8.36
N ILE A 86 -9.37 -0.85 -8.45
CA ILE A 86 -8.74 -0.33 -9.67
C ILE A 86 -8.12 -1.42 -10.55
N GLU A 87 -8.26 -2.68 -10.16
CA GLU A 87 -7.69 -3.83 -10.87
C GLU A 87 -6.17 -3.73 -11.02
N ALA A 88 -5.48 -3.39 -9.91
CA ALA A 88 -4.03 -3.23 -9.92
C ALA A 88 -3.32 -4.57 -10.16
N ASP A 89 -2.21 -4.55 -10.91
CA ASP A 89 -1.39 -5.74 -11.19
C ASP A 89 -0.67 -6.27 -9.95
N ALA A 90 -0.31 -5.40 -9.00
CA ALA A 90 0.37 -5.74 -7.76
C ALA A 90 0.25 -4.64 -6.71
N ILE A 91 0.54 -5.00 -5.46
CA ILE A 91 0.79 -4.05 -4.38
C ILE A 91 2.29 -4.03 -4.11
N LEU A 92 2.91 -2.86 -4.25
CA LEU A 92 4.30 -2.62 -3.86
C LEU A 92 4.33 -2.09 -2.43
N MET A 93 4.65 -2.97 -1.48
CA MET A 93 4.65 -2.66 -0.06
C MET A 93 6.07 -2.29 0.42
N ALA A 94 6.35 -1.01 0.44
CA ALA A 94 7.60 -0.47 0.93
C ALA A 94 7.60 -0.41 2.46
N LYS A 95 8.42 -1.22 3.11
CA LYS A 95 8.56 -1.26 4.58
C LYS A 95 9.89 -0.67 5.03
N LYS A 96 9.89 -0.11 6.23
CA LYS A 96 11.08 0.39 6.89
C LYS A 96 11.73 -0.70 7.75
N GLY A 97 13.07 -0.80 7.73
CA GLY A 97 13.83 -1.65 8.65
C GLY A 97 13.87 -3.14 8.33
N GLY A 98 13.56 -3.57 7.10
CA GLY A 98 13.67 -4.97 6.71
C GLY A 98 13.60 -5.17 5.20
N GLU A 99 14.39 -6.11 4.67
CA GLU A 99 14.51 -6.36 3.22
C GLU A 99 13.32 -7.14 2.62
N GLY A 100 12.38 -7.57 3.44
CA GLY A 100 11.24 -8.40 3.02
C GLY A 100 10.56 -9.04 4.23
N VAL A 101 9.99 -10.23 4.03
CA VAL A 101 9.32 -11.01 5.07
C VAL A 101 10.27 -12.07 5.60
N TYR A 102 10.35 -12.21 6.93
CA TYR A 102 11.22 -13.14 7.64
C TYR A 102 10.40 -14.17 8.42
N ASP A 103 11.01 -15.32 8.71
CA ASP A 103 10.43 -16.37 9.55
C ASP A 103 10.30 -15.97 11.03
N SER A 104 11.09 -15.01 11.45
CA SER A 104 11.10 -14.41 12.79
C SER A 104 11.58 -12.96 12.71
N ASP A 105 11.42 -12.21 13.80
CA ASP A 105 11.84 -10.81 13.87
C ASP A 105 13.38 -10.69 13.80
N PRO A 106 13.96 -10.15 12.71
CA PRO A 106 15.42 -10.07 12.56
C PRO A 106 16.08 -9.14 13.59
N ALA A 107 15.33 -8.22 14.20
CA ALA A 107 15.84 -7.38 15.28
C ALA A 107 16.05 -8.15 16.60
N LYS A 108 15.34 -9.28 16.76
CA LYS A 108 15.42 -10.13 17.96
C LYS A 108 16.17 -11.43 17.71
N ASN A 109 16.16 -11.92 16.47
CA ASN A 109 16.81 -13.15 16.08
C ASN A 109 17.77 -12.90 14.90
N PRO A 110 19.09 -12.86 15.15
CA PRO A 110 20.09 -12.69 14.09
C PRO A 110 20.08 -13.78 13.02
N ASP A 111 19.55 -14.98 13.33
CA ASP A 111 19.46 -16.11 12.42
C ASP A 111 18.13 -16.13 11.61
N ALA A 112 17.32 -15.07 11.72
CA ALA A 112 16.08 -14.94 10.97
C ALA A 112 16.33 -15.05 9.46
N LYS A 113 15.56 -15.92 8.79
CA LYS A 113 15.67 -16.15 7.36
C LYS A 113 14.60 -15.40 6.60
N LYS A 114 15.03 -14.63 5.61
CA LYS A 114 14.13 -13.95 4.67
C LYS A 114 13.54 -14.98 3.71
N PHE A 115 12.27 -14.81 3.39
CA PHE A 115 11.61 -15.53 2.30
C PHE A 115 11.77 -14.75 0.99
N ASP A 116 12.06 -15.44 -0.11
CA ASP A 116 12.01 -14.87 -1.44
C ASP A 116 10.57 -14.88 -1.97
N LYS A 117 9.82 -15.96 -1.67
CA LYS A 117 8.44 -16.14 -2.09
C LYS A 117 7.60 -16.84 -1.02
N LEU A 118 6.33 -16.44 -0.88
CA LEU A 118 5.36 -16.99 0.05
C LEU A 118 3.97 -17.11 -0.61
N ASP A 119 3.22 -18.13 -0.22
CA ASP A 119 1.79 -18.20 -0.50
C ASP A 119 0.98 -17.43 0.56
N TYR A 120 -0.19 -16.87 0.19
CA TYR A 120 -1.08 -16.16 1.13
C TYR A 120 -1.49 -17.03 2.33
N ILE A 121 -1.79 -18.33 2.07
CA ILE A 121 -2.16 -19.27 3.12
C ILE A 121 -1.01 -19.47 4.11
N GLU A 122 0.22 -19.57 3.62
CA GLU A 122 1.40 -19.69 4.46
C GLU A 122 1.60 -18.44 5.35
N VAL A 123 1.41 -17.24 4.79
CA VAL A 123 1.45 -15.98 5.55
C VAL A 123 0.43 -16.00 6.69
N ILE A 124 -0.80 -16.41 6.42
CA ILE A 124 -1.88 -16.45 7.42
C ILE A 124 -1.62 -17.51 8.48
N GLN A 125 -1.27 -18.75 8.09
CA GLN A 125 -1.05 -19.87 9.02
C GLN A 125 0.15 -19.62 9.94
N ARG A 126 1.23 -19.06 9.42
CA ARG A 126 2.46 -18.77 10.16
C ARG A 126 2.40 -17.41 10.87
N LYS A 127 1.32 -16.64 10.69
CA LYS A 127 1.14 -15.29 11.25
C LYS A 127 2.33 -14.37 10.93
N LEU A 128 2.82 -14.45 9.69
CA LEU A 128 3.93 -13.62 9.24
C LEU A 128 3.48 -12.16 9.11
N ASN A 129 4.39 -11.24 9.47
CA ASN A 129 4.10 -9.82 9.46
C ASN A 129 4.25 -9.20 8.05
N VAL A 130 3.29 -9.50 7.18
CA VAL A 130 3.18 -8.89 5.84
C VAL A 130 2.21 -7.70 5.90
N MET A 131 0.92 -7.98 5.93
CA MET A 131 -0.19 -7.07 6.11
C MET A 131 -1.09 -7.59 7.24
N ASP A 132 -2.10 -6.81 7.66
CA ASP A 132 -3.10 -7.35 8.55
C ASP A 132 -3.93 -8.49 7.88
N SER A 133 -4.62 -9.28 8.68
CA SER A 133 -5.35 -10.48 8.20
C SER A 133 -6.44 -10.14 7.18
N THR A 134 -7.11 -8.99 7.34
CA THR A 134 -8.17 -8.52 6.44
C THR A 134 -7.59 -8.20 5.07
N ALA A 135 -6.48 -7.45 5.03
CA ALA A 135 -5.79 -7.11 3.80
C ALA A 135 -5.23 -8.36 3.09
N ASN A 136 -4.61 -9.27 3.83
CA ASN A 136 -4.10 -10.53 3.26
C ASN A 136 -5.22 -11.38 2.64
N SER A 137 -6.37 -11.51 3.33
CA SER A 137 -7.52 -12.25 2.79
C SER A 137 -8.07 -11.59 1.54
N LEU A 138 -8.20 -10.26 1.52
CA LEU A 138 -8.69 -9.53 0.36
C LEU A 138 -7.75 -9.67 -0.85
N CYS A 139 -6.43 -9.62 -0.64
CA CYS A 139 -5.45 -9.86 -1.70
C CYS A 139 -5.52 -11.31 -2.21
N MET A 140 -5.66 -12.28 -1.33
CA MET A 140 -5.80 -13.70 -1.69
C MET A 140 -7.05 -13.93 -2.55
N ASP A 141 -8.21 -13.44 -2.11
CA ASP A 141 -9.49 -13.63 -2.80
C ASP A 141 -9.50 -13.00 -4.21
N ASN A 142 -8.75 -11.91 -4.39
CA ASN A 142 -8.62 -11.21 -5.68
C ASN A 142 -7.33 -11.56 -6.44
N SER A 143 -6.50 -12.48 -5.93
CA SER A 143 -5.24 -12.90 -6.55
C SER A 143 -4.27 -11.73 -6.83
N ILE A 144 -4.22 -10.72 -5.96
CA ILE A 144 -3.38 -9.53 -6.09
C ILE A 144 -2.02 -9.79 -5.44
N PRO A 145 -0.92 -9.96 -6.19
CA PRO A 145 0.39 -10.19 -5.61
C PRO A 145 0.89 -8.98 -4.80
N ILE A 146 1.66 -9.27 -3.74
CA ILE A 146 2.25 -8.25 -2.88
C ILE A 146 3.77 -8.41 -2.93
N VAL A 147 4.50 -7.35 -3.27
CA VAL A 147 5.97 -7.31 -3.20
C VAL A 147 6.36 -6.49 -1.98
N VAL A 148 6.95 -7.15 -0.98
CA VAL A 148 7.41 -6.50 0.26
C VAL A 148 8.91 -6.21 0.16
N PHE A 149 9.32 -4.95 0.26
CA PHE A 149 10.72 -4.56 0.11
C PHE A 149 11.11 -3.40 1.05
N ASN A 150 12.41 -3.15 1.17
CA ASN A 150 12.95 -2.09 2.01
C ASN A 150 12.86 -0.72 1.33
N ILE A 151 12.21 0.26 2.00
CA ILE A 151 12.12 1.65 1.51
C ILE A 151 13.38 2.46 1.83
N ASP A 152 14.17 2.05 2.82
CA ASP A 152 15.35 2.82 3.26
C ASP A 152 16.49 2.78 2.22
N GLU A 153 16.48 1.79 1.31
CA GLU A 153 17.44 1.68 0.23
C GLU A 153 17.03 2.54 -0.97
N PRO A 154 17.81 3.56 -1.34
CA PRO A 154 17.53 4.41 -2.49
C PRO A 154 17.39 3.59 -3.79
N GLY A 155 16.33 3.89 -4.54
CA GLY A 155 16.04 3.23 -5.82
C GLY A 155 15.20 1.96 -5.74
N ASN A 156 14.95 1.39 -4.56
CA ASN A 156 14.16 0.15 -4.44
C ASN A 156 12.72 0.31 -4.94
N ILE A 157 12.10 1.49 -4.80
CA ILE A 157 10.77 1.74 -5.37
C ILE A 157 10.80 1.56 -6.89
N LEU A 158 11.80 2.12 -7.56
CA LEU A 158 11.98 1.98 -9.01
C LEU A 158 12.25 0.53 -9.41
N ARG A 159 13.15 -0.15 -8.69
CA ARG A 159 13.49 -1.56 -8.94
C ARG A 159 12.27 -2.47 -8.79
N ALA A 160 11.47 -2.27 -7.72
CA ALA A 160 10.22 -3.00 -7.52
C ALA A 160 9.21 -2.73 -8.66
N ALA A 161 9.07 -1.47 -9.08
CA ALA A 161 8.17 -1.09 -10.17
C ALA A 161 8.60 -1.65 -11.54
N LEU A 162 9.90 -1.86 -11.74
CA LEU A 162 10.44 -2.51 -12.94
C LEU A 162 10.37 -4.05 -12.89
N GLY A 163 9.87 -4.62 -11.77
CA GLY A 163 9.74 -6.06 -11.61
C GLY A 163 11.05 -6.78 -11.29
N GLU A 164 12.05 -6.06 -10.77
CA GLU A 164 13.27 -6.70 -10.29
C GLU A 164 12.96 -7.58 -9.07
N ASP A 165 13.72 -8.68 -8.96
CA ASP A 165 13.56 -9.65 -7.87
C ASP A 165 14.18 -9.12 -6.57
N ILE A 166 13.44 -8.21 -5.92
CA ILE A 166 13.82 -7.62 -4.63
C ILE A 166 12.78 -7.93 -3.56
N GLY A 167 13.24 -8.10 -2.33
CA GLY A 167 12.34 -8.32 -1.19
C GLY A 167 11.70 -9.69 -1.14
N THR A 168 10.41 -9.75 -0.88
CA THR A 168 9.61 -10.98 -0.80
C THR A 168 8.33 -10.83 -1.63
N LEU A 169 8.10 -11.78 -2.54
CA LEU A 169 6.84 -11.87 -3.29
C LEU A 169 5.83 -12.73 -2.51
N VAL A 170 4.65 -12.17 -2.22
CA VAL A 170 3.53 -12.90 -1.61
C VAL A 170 2.42 -13.09 -2.64
N GLY A 171 1.98 -14.31 -2.83
CA GLY A 171 1.03 -14.67 -3.88
C GLY A 171 1.68 -14.64 -5.27
N GLY A 172 0.86 -14.37 -6.29
CA GLY A 172 1.29 -14.44 -7.68
C GLY A 172 1.09 -15.85 -8.27
N LYS A 173 0.88 -15.92 -9.56
CA LYS A 173 0.78 -17.21 -10.28
C LYS A 173 2.15 -17.92 -10.21
N LYS A 174 2.10 -19.22 -9.96
CA LYS A 174 3.25 -20.11 -10.13
C LYS A 174 3.75 -20.08 -11.56
#